data_7d64e18d8d4f31946802c57c63f3c14c
#
_entry.id   7d64e18d8d4f31946802c57c63f3c14c
#
_cell.length_a   1.000
_cell.length_b   1.000
_cell.length_c   1.000
_cell.angle_alpha   90.00
_cell.angle_beta   90.00
_cell.angle_gamma   90.00
#
_symmetry.space_group_name_H-M   'P 1'
#
loop_
_entity.id
_entity.type
_entity.pdbx_description
1 polymer ?
#
loop_
_entity_poly.entity_id
_entity_poly.type
_entity_poly.pdbx_seq_one_letter_code
_entity_poly.pdbx_strand_id
1 'polypeptide(L)'
;ATKAYFTQLYNQVKDLQITKGGPIIMVQGENEFGSYVAQRKDVPLEEHKKYSAAVFQQLKDLGFEVPFFTSDGSWLFEGGALPGALPTANGESDIAKLKEVVNKFNNGQGPYMVAEFYPGWLDHWAEPFPTQKPEQTARQTKKYLDNKVSFNYYMVHGGTNFGFTSGANYDKEHDIQPDMTSYDYDAPISEAGWATPKYNALRELLKTSETPAVPEKMPIIEIPKIALTKTVDLADLKAKISPVYEDTPQTFEQLNQGDGYVWYSKKFTQPISGKLELKGLRDYAIVYVNGKKVAELNRYYKKYDCDIEVPFNATLDIVVENMGRINYGSQINENNKGIISPVIINGQTITGDWEMYKLPMSQEPDLTAYKNSGKVNRPTLYQGTFTLSKTGDTFLDMRDWGKGIVFVNGINIGRYWSVGPQQTLYLPGCWLKKGKNNIVIFEQKNETLQKELKSIATPILEDLRPEKGQ
;
A
#
# COMPACT_ATOMS: atom_id res chain seq x y z
N ALA A 1 15.64 -8.27 16.04
CA ALA A 1 14.43 -8.43 15.20
C ALA A 1 14.75 -9.34 14.01
N THR A 2 15.68 -9.00 13.10
CA THR A 2 15.99 -9.70 11.84
C THR A 2 16.26 -11.20 12.03
N LYS A 3 17.13 -11.56 12.99
CA LYS A 3 17.43 -12.98 13.27
C LYS A 3 16.18 -13.77 13.67
N ALA A 4 15.31 -13.19 14.50
CA ALA A 4 14.07 -13.86 14.92
C ALA A 4 13.12 -14.08 13.71
N TYR A 5 12.97 -13.09 12.84
CA TYR A 5 12.20 -13.20 11.61
C TYR A 5 12.77 -14.28 10.68
N PHE A 6 14.06 -14.22 10.36
CA PHE A 6 14.71 -15.21 9.50
C PHE A 6 14.62 -16.63 10.05
N THR A 7 14.71 -16.80 11.38
CA THR A 7 14.55 -18.11 12.01
C THR A 7 13.15 -18.67 11.77
N GLN A 8 12.10 -17.84 11.93
CA GLN A 8 10.72 -18.27 11.67
C GLN A 8 10.51 -18.59 10.20
N LEU A 9 10.98 -17.74 9.29
CA LEU A 9 10.92 -17.98 7.85
C LEU A 9 11.63 -19.30 7.48
N TYR A 10 12.86 -19.48 7.92
CA TYR A 10 13.63 -20.70 7.65
C TYR A 10 12.91 -21.96 8.13
N ASN A 11 12.33 -21.94 9.33
CA ASN A 11 11.57 -23.08 9.85
C ASN A 11 10.38 -23.49 8.97
N GLN A 12 9.79 -22.54 8.22
CA GLN A 12 8.69 -22.82 7.29
C GLN A 12 9.17 -23.39 5.94
N VAL A 13 10.38 -23.01 5.49
CA VAL A 13 10.81 -23.28 4.13
C VAL A 13 12.05 -24.18 4.02
N LYS A 14 12.68 -24.58 5.13
CA LYS A 14 13.95 -25.33 5.15
C LYS A 14 13.95 -26.61 4.33
N ASP A 15 12.81 -27.32 4.34
CA ASP A 15 12.65 -28.60 3.61
C ASP A 15 12.22 -28.40 2.14
N LEU A 16 12.01 -27.15 1.72
CA LEU A 16 11.63 -26.80 0.35
C LEU A 16 12.83 -26.41 -0.52
N GLN A 17 14.05 -26.45 -0.03
CA GLN A 17 15.25 -26.20 -0.82
C GLN A 17 15.47 -27.31 -1.86
N ILE A 18 15.98 -26.97 -3.05
CA ILE A 18 16.24 -27.96 -4.12
C ILE A 18 17.24 -29.03 -3.69
N THR A 19 18.15 -28.71 -2.80
CA THR A 19 19.08 -29.68 -2.17
C THR A 19 18.37 -30.77 -1.38
N LYS A 20 17.10 -30.56 -1.05
CA LYS A 20 16.19 -31.49 -0.35
C LYS A 20 15.03 -31.95 -1.23
N GLY A 21 15.08 -31.68 -2.55
CA GLY A 21 14.04 -32.05 -3.52
C GLY A 21 12.88 -31.05 -3.62
N GLY A 22 12.96 -29.90 -2.96
CA GLY A 22 11.95 -28.84 -3.02
C GLY A 22 12.16 -27.85 -4.18
N PRO A 23 11.29 -26.85 -4.34
CA PRO A 23 11.29 -25.91 -5.45
C PRO A 23 12.20 -24.69 -5.26
N ILE A 24 12.77 -24.44 -4.09
CA ILE A 24 13.59 -23.25 -3.82
C ILE A 24 14.99 -23.48 -4.41
N ILE A 25 15.34 -22.72 -5.45
CA ILE A 25 16.59 -22.83 -6.18
C ILE A 25 17.63 -21.78 -5.81
N MET A 26 17.19 -20.61 -5.29
CA MET A 26 18.03 -19.46 -4.92
C MET A 26 17.38 -18.70 -3.78
N VAL A 27 18.17 -17.95 -3.02
CA VAL A 27 17.69 -17.06 -1.95
C VAL A 27 18.29 -15.66 -2.13
N GLN A 28 17.41 -14.65 -2.15
CA GLN A 28 17.79 -13.24 -2.18
C GLN A 28 18.10 -12.75 -0.78
N GLY A 29 19.22 -12.04 -0.63
CA GLY A 29 19.54 -11.27 0.57
C GLY A 29 19.44 -9.79 0.29
N GLU A 30 18.60 -9.07 1.05
CA GLU A 30 18.21 -7.68 0.83
C GLU A 30 17.48 -7.45 -0.51
N ASN A 31 16.90 -6.27 -0.70
CA ASN A 31 16.29 -5.86 -1.94
C ASN A 31 16.67 -4.41 -2.25
N GLU A 32 17.30 -4.19 -3.42
CA GLU A 32 17.70 -2.87 -3.92
C GLU A 32 18.49 -2.05 -2.88
N PHE A 33 19.28 -2.73 -2.06
CA PHE A 33 20.06 -2.11 -1.00
C PHE A 33 21.06 -1.08 -1.54
N GLY A 34 21.52 -1.26 -2.77
CA GLY A 34 22.38 -0.29 -3.46
C GLY A 34 21.71 1.08 -3.63
N SER A 35 20.38 1.14 -3.77
CA SER A 35 19.64 2.40 -3.80
C SER A 35 19.67 3.12 -2.46
N TYR A 36 19.47 2.37 -1.36
CA TYR A 36 19.59 2.93 -0.01
C TYR A 36 21.00 3.47 0.25
N VAL A 37 22.04 2.69 -0.09
CA VAL A 37 23.46 3.11 0.03
C VAL A 37 23.73 4.39 -0.75
N ALA A 38 23.27 4.47 -2.00
CA ALA A 38 23.46 5.66 -2.84
C ALA A 38 22.83 6.93 -2.27
N GLN A 39 21.78 6.80 -1.46
CA GLN A 39 21.05 7.90 -0.84
C GLN A 39 21.53 8.22 0.60
N ARG A 40 22.27 7.32 1.25
CA ARG A 40 22.80 7.48 2.62
C ARG A 40 24.32 7.69 2.59
N LYS A 41 24.73 8.77 1.94
CA LYS A 41 26.16 9.16 1.83
C LYS A 41 26.78 9.61 3.15
N ASP A 42 25.99 9.81 4.17
CA ASP A 42 26.41 10.08 5.55
C ASP A 42 27.01 8.86 6.24
N VAL A 43 26.76 7.64 5.72
CA VAL A 43 27.32 6.38 6.22
C VAL A 43 28.41 5.88 5.26
N PRO A 44 29.61 5.49 5.75
CA PRO A 44 30.66 4.94 4.90
C PRO A 44 30.22 3.65 4.18
N LEU A 45 30.66 3.46 2.94
CA LEU A 45 30.34 2.26 2.14
C LEU A 45 30.70 0.96 2.86
N GLU A 46 31.84 0.94 3.55
CA GLU A 46 32.30 -0.23 4.30
C GLU A 46 31.32 -0.67 5.40
N GLU A 47 30.63 0.28 6.05
CA GLU A 47 29.64 -0.05 7.08
C GLU A 47 28.39 -0.67 6.45
N HIS A 48 27.95 -0.16 5.28
CA HIS A 48 26.89 -0.78 4.51
C HIS A 48 27.24 -2.20 4.07
N LYS A 49 28.48 -2.43 3.61
CA LYS A 49 28.96 -3.77 3.23
C LYS A 49 29.01 -4.73 4.41
N LYS A 50 29.43 -4.28 5.60
CA LYS A 50 29.36 -5.08 6.82
C LYS A 50 27.93 -5.50 7.16
N TYR A 51 26.96 -4.59 7.02
CA TYR A 51 25.56 -4.90 7.23
C TYR A 51 25.08 -5.99 6.26
N SER A 52 25.29 -5.81 4.94
CA SER A 52 24.89 -6.81 3.93
C SER A 52 25.54 -8.17 4.19
N ALA A 53 26.84 -8.19 4.49
CA ALA A 53 27.55 -9.42 4.84
C ALA A 53 26.94 -10.11 6.07
N ALA A 54 26.56 -9.34 7.09
CA ALA A 54 25.92 -9.89 8.30
C ALA A 54 24.53 -10.49 7.99
N VAL A 55 23.73 -9.88 7.10
CA VAL A 55 22.44 -10.42 6.65
C VAL A 55 22.66 -11.78 5.96
N PHE A 56 23.56 -11.85 5.00
CA PHE A 56 23.86 -13.11 4.29
C PHE A 56 24.44 -14.18 5.22
N GLN A 57 25.30 -13.79 6.18
CA GLN A 57 25.84 -14.74 7.16
C GLN A 57 24.73 -15.32 8.04
N GLN A 58 23.75 -14.52 8.46
CA GLN A 58 22.60 -15.01 9.23
C GLN A 58 21.78 -16.05 8.44
N LEU A 59 21.57 -15.84 7.14
CA LEU A 59 20.87 -16.80 6.28
C LEU A 59 21.65 -18.12 6.15
N LYS A 60 22.98 -18.05 5.97
CA LYS A 60 23.87 -19.22 5.93
C LYS A 60 23.86 -19.99 7.25
N ASP A 61 23.97 -19.28 8.37
CA ASP A 61 24.00 -19.88 9.72
C ASP A 61 22.70 -20.62 10.07
N LEU A 62 21.57 -20.21 9.48
CA LEU A 62 20.30 -20.90 9.62
C LEU A 62 20.23 -22.20 8.82
N GLY A 63 21.05 -22.37 7.77
CA GLY A 63 21.10 -23.57 6.95
C GLY A 63 20.51 -23.45 5.54
N PHE A 64 20.42 -22.24 4.99
CA PHE A 64 20.18 -22.09 3.57
C PHE A 64 21.40 -22.57 2.80
N GLU A 65 21.22 -23.61 1.92
CA GLU A 65 22.28 -24.29 1.18
C GLU A 65 22.28 -23.94 -0.31
N VAL A 66 21.19 -23.31 -0.79
CA VAL A 66 21.06 -22.88 -2.20
C VAL A 66 21.88 -21.61 -2.48
N PRO A 67 22.24 -21.31 -3.74
CA PRO A 67 22.93 -20.08 -4.10
C PRO A 67 22.22 -18.83 -3.63
N PHE A 68 23.03 -17.86 -3.19
CA PHE A 68 22.52 -16.53 -2.84
C PHE A 68 22.66 -15.56 -4.00
N PHE A 69 21.78 -14.56 -4.05
CA PHE A 69 21.87 -13.46 -5.00
C PHE A 69 21.50 -12.11 -4.35
N THR A 70 22.00 -11.03 -4.94
CA THR A 70 21.57 -9.65 -4.68
C THR A 70 20.76 -9.14 -5.85
N SER A 71 19.87 -8.19 -5.62
CA SER A 71 18.96 -7.65 -6.61
C SER A 71 18.98 -6.13 -6.54
N ASP A 72 19.56 -5.48 -7.57
CA ASP A 72 19.78 -4.02 -7.60
C ASP A 72 19.67 -3.50 -9.04
N GLY A 73 19.41 -2.21 -9.22
CA GLY A 73 19.66 -1.55 -10.50
C GLY A 73 21.12 -1.70 -10.93
N SER A 74 21.40 -1.93 -12.20
CA SER A 74 22.77 -2.18 -12.73
C SER A 74 23.78 -1.09 -12.34
N TRP A 75 23.33 0.14 -12.14
CA TRP A 75 24.13 1.31 -11.72
C TRP A 75 24.35 1.40 -10.20
N LEU A 76 23.78 0.50 -9.41
CA LEU A 76 23.80 0.49 -7.95
C LEU A 76 24.63 -0.66 -7.36
N PHE A 77 25.23 -1.50 -8.19
CA PHE A 77 26.01 -2.67 -7.74
C PHE A 77 27.19 -2.33 -6.82
N GLU A 78 27.73 -1.11 -6.91
CA GLU A 78 28.77 -0.66 -5.96
C GLU A 78 28.29 -0.77 -4.50
N GLY A 79 27.04 -0.36 -4.23
CA GLY A 79 26.41 -0.47 -2.90
C GLY A 79 25.78 -1.83 -2.63
N GLY A 80 25.13 -2.42 -3.62
CA GLY A 80 24.27 -3.59 -3.45
C GLY A 80 24.97 -4.94 -3.61
N ALA A 81 25.89 -5.10 -4.57
CA ALA A 81 26.53 -6.38 -4.83
C ALA A 81 27.40 -6.85 -3.64
N LEU A 82 27.41 -8.15 -3.38
CA LEU A 82 28.18 -8.76 -2.30
C LEU A 82 29.00 -9.95 -2.83
N PRO A 83 30.30 -10.05 -2.50
CA PRO A 83 31.12 -11.20 -2.88
C PRO A 83 30.54 -12.53 -2.40
N GLY A 84 30.44 -13.51 -3.30
CA GLY A 84 29.86 -14.83 -3.00
C GLY A 84 28.33 -14.91 -3.15
N ALA A 85 27.69 -13.84 -3.59
CA ALA A 85 26.32 -13.83 -4.06
C ALA A 85 26.29 -13.41 -5.54
N LEU A 86 25.39 -13.98 -6.33
CA LEU A 86 25.19 -13.59 -7.73
C LEU A 86 24.58 -12.18 -7.78
N PRO A 87 25.24 -11.19 -8.39
CA PRO A 87 24.63 -9.88 -8.60
C PRO A 87 23.62 -9.98 -9.77
N THR A 88 22.36 -9.63 -9.53
CA THR A 88 21.32 -9.58 -10.54
C THR A 88 20.84 -8.16 -10.74
N ALA A 89 20.50 -7.81 -11.99
CA ALA A 89 20.12 -6.44 -12.37
C ALA A 89 18.59 -6.30 -12.45
N ASN A 90 18.05 -5.24 -11.83
CA ASN A 90 16.63 -4.90 -11.91
C ASN A 90 16.39 -3.94 -13.08
N GLY A 91 15.40 -4.23 -13.93
CA GLY A 91 15.00 -3.39 -15.05
C GLY A 91 16.02 -3.22 -16.17
N GLU A 92 17.18 -3.88 -16.13
CA GLU A 92 18.24 -3.67 -17.15
C GLU A 92 17.88 -4.33 -18.47
N SER A 93 17.65 -3.51 -19.48
CA SER A 93 17.25 -3.94 -20.83
C SER A 93 18.42 -3.98 -21.82
N ASP A 94 19.57 -3.37 -21.49
CA ASP A 94 20.78 -3.41 -22.31
C ASP A 94 21.65 -4.61 -21.91
N ILE A 95 21.73 -5.59 -22.83
CA ILE A 95 22.47 -6.83 -22.62
C ILE A 95 23.98 -6.61 -22.47
N ALA A 96 24.55 -5.66 -23.20
CA ALA A 96 25.99 -5.38 -23.12
C ALA A 96 26.34 -4.80 -21.76
N LYS A 97 25.56 -3.82 -21.31
CA LYS A 97 25.69 -3.20 -19.99
C LYS A 97 25.45 -4.22 -18.87
N LEU A 98 24.40 -5.06 -18.97
CA LEU A 98 24.16 -6.14 -18.01
C LEU A 98 25.40 -7.03 -17.85
N LYS A 99 25.96 -7.50 -18.96
CA LYS A 99 27.14 -8.38 -18.96
C LYS A 99 28.37 -7.65 -18.37
N GLU A 100 28.60 -6.40 -18.75
CA GLU A 100 29.70 -5.59 -18.22
C GLU A 100 29.63 -5.48 -16.70
N VAL A 101 28.49 -5.04 -16.15
CA VAL A 101 28.38 -4.80 -14.71
C VAL A 101 28.40 -6.11 -13.91
N VAL A 102 27.72 -7.18 -14.39
CA VAL A 102 27.79 -8.48 -13.71
C VAL A 102 29.22 -9.00 -13.72
N ASN A 103 29.95 -8.95 -14.83
CA ASN A 103 31.35 -9.38 -14.89
C ASN A 103 32.23 -8.61 -13.92
N LYS A 104 32.04 -7.30 -13.77
CA LYS A 104 32.82 -6.47 -12.83
C LYS A 104 32.66 -6.95 -11.38
N PHE A 105 31.47 -7.41 -10.99
CA PHE A 105 31.17 -7.78 -9.59
C PHE A 105 31.09 -9.29 -9.35
N ASN A 106 31.21 -10.12 -10.41
CA ASN A 106 31.13 -11.58 -10.33
C ASN A 106 32.35 -12.27 -10.97
N ASN A 107 33.57 -11.82 -10.66
CA ASN A 107 34.83 -12.42 -11.08
C ASN A 107 34.97 -12.62 -12.60
N GLY A 108 34.43 -11.71 -13.41
CA GLY A 108 34.54 -11.73 -14.86
C GLY A 108 33.59 -12.70 -15.58
N GLN A 109 32.57 -13.22 -14.93
CA GLN A 109 31.69 -14.24 -15.49
C GLN A 109 30.21 -14.08 -15.09
N GLY A 110 29.33 -14.75 -15.88
CA GLY A 110 27.93 -14.97 -15.51
C GLY A 110 27.74 -16.07 -14.46
N PRO A 111 26.51 -16.53 -14.26
CA PRO A 111 25.33 -16.33 -15.14
C PRO A 111 24.81 -14.90 -15.10
N TYR A 112 24.06 -14.50 -16.15
CA TYR A 112 23.44 -13.19 -16.25
C TYR A 112 21.95 -13.31 -15.96
N MET A 113 21.44 -12.46 -15.05
CA MET A 113 20.04 -12.52 -14.65
C MET A 113 19.49 -11.11 -14.39
N VAL A 114 18.26 -10.89 -14.84
CA VAL A 114 17.41 -9.75 -14.49
C VAL A 114 16.36 -10.26 -13.51
N ALA A 115 16.54 -9.98 -12.22
CA ALA A 115 15.68 -10.49 -11.16
C ALA A 115 14.32 -9.79 -11.10
N GLU A 116 14.27 -8.53 -11.54
CA GLU A 116 13.03 -7.79 -11.71
C GLU A 116 12.92 -7.28 -13.13
N PHE A 117 12.18 -7.99 -13.95
CA PHE A 117 11.78 -7.56 -15.30
C PHE A 117 10.35 -7.04 -15.24
N TYR A 118 10.17 -5.76 -15.47
CA TYR A 118 8.92 -5.04 -15.29
C TYR A 118 8.04 -5.09 -16.55
N PRO A 119 6.96 -5.90 -16.59
CA PRO A 119 6.00 -5.90 -17.69
C PRO A 119 4.98 -4.77 -17.61
N GLY A 120 4.91 -4.06 -16.51
CA GLY A 120 4.12 -2.89 -16.18
C GLY A 120 4.81 -2.09 -15.08
N TRP A 121 4.03 -1.42 -14.22
CA TRP A 121 4.56 -0.70 -13.07
C TRP A 121 3.52 -0.57 -11.96
N LEU A 122 3.98 -0.32 -10.73
CA LEU A 122 3.12 0.03 -9.61
C LEU A 122 2.47 1.39 -9.83
N ASP A 123 1.37 1.65 -9.15
CA ASP A 123 0.54 2.81 -9.34
C ASP A 123 0.17 3.48 -8.00
N HIS A 124 -0.05 4.79 -8.07
CA HIS A 124 -0.34 5.62 -6.91
C HIS A 124 -1.69 6.30 -7.03
N TRP A 125 -2.30 6.59 -5.88
CA TRP A 125 -3.47 7.47 -5.83
C TRP A 125 -3.12 8.86 -6.38
N ALA A 126 -4.06 9.46 -7.11
CA ALA A 126 -3.96 10.77 -7.74
C ALA A 126 -2.98 10.85 -8.93
N GLU A 127 -2.43 9.74 -9.40
CA GLU A 127 -1.54 9.65 -10.56
C GLU A 127 -2.16 8.78 -11.66
N PRO A 128 -1.75 8.98 -12.94
CA PRO A 128 -2.24 8.13 -14.04
C PRO A 128 -1.82 6.67 -13.87
N PHE A 129 -2.71 5.74 -14.19
CA PHE A 129 -2.37 4.31 -14.23
C PHE A 129 -1.33 4.03 -15.31
N PRO A 130 -0.17 3.43 -14.97
CA PRO A 130 0.87 3.15 -15.95
C PRO A 130 0.50 1.95 -16.82
N THR A 131 0.73 2.06 -18.13
CA THR A 131 0.47 0.97 -19.09
C THR A 131 1.66 0.72 -20.00
N GLN A 132 1.86 -0.54 -20.38
CA GLN A 132 2.90 -0.95 -21.31
C GLN A 132 2.33 -1.86 -22.41
N LYS A 133 2.70 -1.61 -23.66
CA LYS A 133 2.23 -2.40 -24.80
C LYS A 133 2.71 -3.86 -24.73
N PRO A 134 1.84 -4.84 -24.97
CA PRO A 134 2.19 -6.27 -24.96
C PRO A 134 3.41 -6.63 -25.82
N GLU A 135 3.52 -6.01 -27.01
CA GLU A 135 4.60 -6.28 -27.96
C GLU A 135 5.96 -5.79 -27.44
N GLN A 136 5.97 -4.75 -26.59
CA GLN A 136 7.20 -4.25 -25.98
C GLN A 136 7.75 -5.27 -24.98
N THR A 137 6.90 -5.78 -24.08
CA THR A 137 7.26 -6.83 -23.12
C THR A 137 7.72 -8.09 -23.85
N ALA A 138 6.99 -8.53 -24.89
CA ALA A 138 7.37 -9.71 -25.67
C ALA A 138 8.72 -9.55 -26.39
N ARG A 139 9.00 -8.39 -26.99
CA ARG A 139 10.30 -8.10 -27.61
C ARG A 139 11.45 -8.14 -26.62
N GLN A 140 11.28 -7.58 -25.44
CA GLN A 140 12.31 -7.58 -24.40
C GLN A 140 12.53 -9.01 -23.87
N THR A 141 11.46 -9.79 -23.66
CA THR A 141 11.55 -11.20 -23.29
C THR A 141 12.37 -11.99 -24.33
N LYS A 142 12.05 -11.82 -25.63
CA LYS A 142 12.79 -12.47 -26.70
C LYS A 142 14.27 -12.08 -26.68
N LYS A 143 14.59 -10.81 -26.44
CA LYS A 143 15.98 -10.34 -26.34
C LYS A 143 16.76 -11.05 -25.24
N TYR A 144 16.16 -11.27 -24.07
CA TYR A 144 16.78 -12.04 -22.98
C TYR A 144 17.01 -13.49 -23.38
N LEU A 145 16.01 -14.17 -23.96
CA LEU A 145 16.12 -15.56 -24.42
C LEU A 145 17.25 -15.72 -25.46
N ASP A 146 17.28 -14.87 -26.49
CA ASP A 146 18.27 -14.93 -27.56
C ASP A 146 19.71 -14.72 -27.02
N ASN A 147 19.87 -14.03 -25.90
CA ASN A 147 21.16 -13.74 -25.28
C ASN A 147 21.48 -14.62 -24.05
N LYS A 148 20.69 -15.65 -23.78
CA LYS A 148 20.85 -16.56 -22.63
C LYS A 148 20.92 -15.82 -21.28
N VAL A 149 20.09 -14.78 -21.13
CA VAL A 149 19.89 -14.06 -19.89
C VAL A 149 18.69 -14.66 -19.18
N SER A 150 18.87 -15.08 -17.94
CA SER A 150 17.78 -15.48 -17.05
C SER A 150 16.99 -14.25 -16.63
N PHE A 151 15.69 -14.39 -16.43
CA PHE A 151 14.85 -13.29 -15.95
C PHE A 151 13.70 -13.79 -15.09
N ASN A 152 13.21 -12.91 -14.26
CA ASN A 152 12.00 -13.11 -13.47
C ASN A 152 11.07 -11.90 -13.70
N TYR A 153 9.81 -12.18 -14.10
CA TYR A 153 8.84 -11.11 -14.23
C TYR A 153 8.45 -10.57 -12.86
N TYR A 154 8.61 -9.29 -12.66
CA TYR A 154 8.10 -8.54 -11.53
C TYR A 154 7.14 -7.45 -12.03
N MET A 155 5.80 -7.65 -12.09
CA MET A 155 5.07 -8.84 -11.62
C MET A 155 4.48 -9.59 -12.79
N VAL A 156 4.37 -10.92 -12.70
CA VAL A 156 3.53 -11.70 -13.64
C VAL A 156 2.05 -11.57 -13.26
N HIS A 157 1.78 -11.40 -11.96
CA HIS A 157 0.49 -11.11 -11.34
C HIS A 157 0.76 -10.27 -10.09
N GLY A 158 0.25 -9.05 -10.05
CA GLY A 158 0.48 -8.16 -8.92
C GLY A 158 -0.46 -8.44 -7.74
N GLY A 159 -1.73 -8.64 -8.01
CA GLY A 159 -2.76 -8.92 -7.00
C GLY A 159 -3.36 -7.68 -6.37
N THR A 160 -3.73 -7.77 -5.09
CA THR A 160 -4.44 -6.72 -4.36
C THR A 160 -3.79 -6.46 -3.00
N ASN A 161 -3.57 -5.21 -2.67
CA ASN A 161 -3.15 -4.74 -1.35
C ASN A 161 -4.36 -4.64 -0.42
N PHE A 162 -4.90 -5.78 0.01
CA PHE A 162 -6.05 -5.81 0.90
C PHE A 162 -5.78 -5.12 2.25
N GLY A 163 -6.82 -4.56 2.84
CA GLY A 163 -6.72 -3.89 4.13
C GLY A 163 -5.85 -2.64 4.08
N PHE A 164 -4.82 -2.60 4.90
CA PHE A 164 -3.83 -1.52 4.96
C PHE A 164 -2.45 -1.94 4.47
N THR A 165 -2.36 -3.01 3.66
CA THR A 165 -1.07 -3.54 3.21
C THR A 165 -0.43 -2.75 2.08
N SER A 166 -1.16 -1.82 1.44
CA SER A 166 -0.57 -0.88 0.49
C SER A 166 0.46 0.01 1.17
N GLY A 167 1.64 0.13 0.55
CA GLY A 167 2.72 1.00 0.99
C GLY A 167 2.63 2.40 0.40
N ALA A 168 3.79 3.02 0.20
CA ALA A 168 3.93 4.29 -0.48
C ALA A 168 5.33 4.41 -1.07
N ASN A 169 5.50 5.23 -2.10
CA ASN A 169 6.78 5.75 -2.53
C ASN A 169 6.98 7.20 -2.08
N TYR A 170 8.12 7.75 -2.43
CA TYR A 170 8.51 9.13 -2.15
C TYR A 170 9.08 9.78 -3.39
N ASP A 171 8.62 10.98 -3.69
CA ASP A 171 9.33 11.91 -4.54
C ASP A 171 9.40 13.31 -3.90
N LYS A 172 10.17 14.20 -4.51
CA LYS A 172 10.33 15.57 -4.00
C LYS A 172 9.12 16.45 -4.31
N GLU A 173 8.30 16.06 -5.28
CA GLU A 173 7.13 16.83 -5.69
C GLU A 173 5.97 16.64 -4.71
N HIS A 174 5.71 15.40 -4.30
CA HIS A 174 4.53 15.06 -3.49
C HIS A 174 4.82 14.79 -2.02
N ASP A 175 6.08 14.47 -1.64
CA ASP A 175 6.50 14.05 -0.28
C ASP A 175 5.98 12.68 0.14
N ILE A 176 4.94 12.17 -0.47
CA ILE A 176 4.42 10.80 -0.39
C ILE A 176 3.64 10.49 -1.65
N GLN A 177 3.80 9.28 -2.18
CA GLN A 177 3.01 8.71 -3.27
C GLN A 177 2.35 7.44 -2.75
N PRO A 178 1.11 7.53 -2.19
CA PRO A 178 0.47 6.36 -1.57
C PRO A 178 0.04 5.36 -2.65
N ASP A 179 0.43 4.09 -2.47
CA ASP A 179 0.07 3.01 -3.37
C ASP A 179 -1.44 2.74 -3.32
N MET A 180 -2.03 2.36 -4.45
CA MET A 180 -3.43 1.99 -4.55
C MET A 180 -3.72 0.63 -3.88
N THR A 181 -4.99 0.35 -3.68
CA THR A 181 -5.43 -0.98 -3.21
C THR A 181 -5.22 -2.03 -4.28
N SER A 182 -5.58 -1.76 -5.54
CA SER A 182 -5.19 -2.64 -6.63
C SER A 182 -3.68 -2.61 -6.82
N TYR A 183 -3.09 -3.77 -6.98
CA TYR A 183 -1.73 -3.92 -7.46
C TYR A 183 -1.75 -4.67 -8.80
N ASP A 184 -2.69 -4.29 -9.68
CA ASP A 184 -2.83 -4.90 -11.01
C ASP A 184 -1.53 -4.82 -11.81
N TYR A 185 -0.78 -3.73 -11.68
CA TYR A 185 0.56 -3.56 -12.23
C TYR A 185 0.58 -3.50 -13.77
N ASP A 186 -0.57 -3.49 -14.43
CA ASP A 186 -0.67 -3.78 -15.87
C ASP A 186 0.05 -5.09 -16.22
N ALA A 187 -0.07 -6.08 -15.32
CA ALA A 187 0.65 -7.35 -15.38
C ALA A 187 0.11 -8.28 -16.48
N PRO A 188 0.87 -9.31 -16.88
CA PRO A 188 0.37 -10.36 -17.78
C PRO A 188 -0.90 -11.05 -17.27
N ILE A 189 -1.03 -11.23 -15.97
CA ILE A 189 -2.24 -11.73 -15.32
C ILE A 189 -2.83 -10.56 -14.51
N SER A 190 -4.09 -10.19 -14.77
CA SER A 190 -4.77 -9.10 -14.09
C SER A 190 -4.99 -9.37 -12.60
N GLU A 191 -5.33 -8.34 -11.82
CA GLU A 191 -5.68 -8.44 -10.40
C GLU A 191 -6.66 -9.59 -10.09
N ALA A 192 -7.66 -9.80 -10.94
CA ALA A 192 -8.65 -10.87 -10.80
C ALA A 192 -8.22 -12.23 -11.41
N GLY A 193 -6.96 -12.40 -11.77
CA GLY A 193 -6.43 -13.65 -12.31
C GLY A 193 -6.74 -13.90 -13.80
N TRP A 194 -7.10 -12.89 -14.57
CA TRP A 194 -7.43 -13.06 -15.99
C TRP A 194 -6.19 -12.95 -16.87
N ALA A 195 -6.10 -13.81 -17.88
CA ALA A 195 -5.11 -13.66 -18.94
C ALA A 195 -5.37 -12.39 -19.74
N THR A 196 -4.38 -11.49 -19.75
CA THR A 196 -4.42 -10.21 -20.49
C THR A 196 -3.87 -10.40 -21.92
N PRO A 197 -4.00 -9.38 -22.79
CA PRO A 197 -3.29 -9.38 -24.08
C PRO A 197 -1.77 -9.59 -23.91
N LYS A 198 -1.17 -9.08 -22.85
CA LYS A 198 0.24 -9.24 -22.53
C LYS A 198 0.58 -10.69 -22.18
N TYR A 199 -0.25 -11.36 -21.36
CA TYR A 199 -0.13 -12.79 -21.11
C TYR A 199 -0.16 -13.60 -22.41
N ASN A 200 -1.10 -13.31 -23.30
CA ASN A 200 -1.24 -14.03 -24.56
C ASN A 200 -0.02 -13.86 -25.47
N ALA A 201 0.54 -12.64 -25.56
CA ALA A 201 1.76 -12.37 -26.33
C ALA A 201 2.98 -13.12 -25.76
N LEU A 202 3.14 -13.15 -24.44
CA LEU A 202 4.20 -13.89 -23.78
C LEU A 202 4.02 -15.41 -23.92
N ARG A 203 2.79 -15.89 -23.78
CA ARG A 203 2.47 -17.31 -23.97
C ARG A 203 2.83 -17.78 -25.37
N GLU A 204 2.51 -17.03 -26.43
CA GLU A 204 2.88 -17.36 -27.80
C GLU A 204 4.40 -17.45 -27.99
N LEU A 205 5.14 -16.56 -27.35
CA LEU A 205 6.60 -16.53 -27.41
C LEU A 205 7.24 -17.71 -26.65
N LEU A 206 6.69 -18.09 -25.50
CA LEU A 206 7.29 -19.05 -24.56
C LEU A 206 6.71 -20.46 -24.68
N LYS A 207 5.68 -20.68 -25.50
CA LYS A 207 4.99 -21.96 -25.58
C LYS A 207 5.89 -23.09 -26.07
N THR A 208 5.67 -24.28 -25.52
CA THR A 208 6.23 -25.55 -25.93
C THR A 208 5.11 -26.54 -26.24
N SER A 209 5.44 -27.75 -26.68
CA SER A 209 4.46 -28.83 -26.85
C SER A 209 3.71 -29.21 -25.57
N GLU A 210 4.28 -28.90 -24.41
CA GLU A 210 3.73 -29.22 -23.08
C GLU A 210 2.98 -28.04 -22.43
N THR A 211 2.87 -26.90 -23.12
CA THR A 211 2.22 -25.73 -22.57
C THR A 211 0.72 -25.98 -22.34
N PRO A 212 0.21 -25.92 -21.10
CA PRO A 212 -1.18 -26.22 -20.78
C PRO A 212 -2.14 -25.20 -21.40
N ALA A 213 -3.42 -25.53 -21.51
CA ALA A 213 -4.45 -24.57 -21.89
C ALA A 213 -4.53 -23.41 -20.87
N VAL A 214 -4.98 -22.25 -21.33
CA VAL A 214 -5.28 -21.13 -20.40
C VAL A 214 -6.44 -21.56 -19.52
N PRO A 215 -6.34 -21.44 -18.18
CA PRO A 215 -7.44 -21.77 -17.29
C PRO A 215 -8.70 -20.93 -17.60
N GLU A 216 -9.86 -21.50 -17.31
CA GLU A 216 -11.11 -20.73 -17.34
C GLU A 216 -11.08 -19.62 -16.29
N LYS A 217 -11.71 -18.49 -16.62
CA LYS A 217 -11.89 -17.40 -15.66
C LYS A 217 -12.75 -17.85 -14.50
N MET A 218 -12.41 -17.38 -13.29
CA MET A 218 -13.29 -17.54 -12.14
C MET A 218 -14.68 -16.94 -12.43
N PRO A 219 -15.74 -17.51 -11.87
CA PRO A 219 -17.09 -16.96 -12.05
C PRO A 219 -17.16 -15.48 -11.61
N ILE A 220 -17.70 -14.65 -12.47
CA ILE A 220 -17.94 -13.23 -12.19
C ILE A 220 -19.41 -13.03 -11.89
N ILE A 221 -19.71 -12.19 -10.89
CA ILE A 221 -21.06 -11.79 -10.55
C ILE A 221 -21.19 -10.27 -10.50
N GLU A 222 -22.39 -9.80 -10.73
CA GLU A 222 -22.77 -8.40 -10.47
C GLU A 222 -23.81 -8.36 -9.36
N ILE A 223 -23.70 -7.39 -8.47
CA ILE A 223 -24.65 -7.10 -7.42
C ILE A 223 -25.24 -5.72 -7.71
N PRO A 224 -26.40 -5.67 -8.34
CA PRO A 224 -26.95 -4.41 -8.85
C PRO A 224 -27.31 -3.43 -7.73
N LYS A 225 -27.58 -3.96 -6.54
CA LYS A 225 -27.94 -3.16 -5.37
C LYS A 225 -27.58 -3.83 -4.07
N ILE A 226 -26.82 -3.13 -3.25
CA ILE A 226 -26.53 -3.42 -1.85
C ILE A 226 -27.15 -2.28 -1.03
N ALA A 227 -28.25 -2.53 -0.36
CA ALA A 227 -28.92 -1.50 0.45
C ALA A 227 -28.12 -1.20 1.71
N LEU A 228 -27.83 0.08 1.95
CA LEU A 228 -27.18 0.58 3.16
C LEU A 228 -28.26 1.10 4.10
N THR A 229 -28.52 0.36 5.16
CA THR A 229 -29.70 0.56 6.02
C THR A 229 -29.37 1.24 7.34
N LYS A 230 -28.09 1.40 7.66
CA LYS A 230 -27.63 1.99 8.92
C LYS A 230 -26.41 2.88 8.68
N THR A 231 -26.38 4.00 9.37
CA THR A 231 -25.22 4.89 9.48
C THR A 231 -24.89 5.11 10.95
N VAL A 232 -23.60 5.17 11.27
CA VAL A 232 -23.07 5.46 12.62
C VAL A 232 -21.99 6.52 12.48
N ASP A 233 -22.11 7.59 13.23
CA ASP A 233 -21.09 8.63 13.28
C ASP A 233 -19.82 8.09 13.97
N LEU A 234 -18.64 8.36 13.43
CA LEU A 234 -17.39 7.94 14.03
C LEU A 234 -17.20 8.49 15.45
N ALA A 235 -17.77 9.66 15.75
CA ALA A 235 -17.77 10.23 17.09
C ALA A 235 -18.51 9.35 18.12
N ASP A 236 -19.53 8.59 17.69
CA ASP A 236 -20.22 7.64 18.58
C ASP A 236 -19.30 6.44 18.92
N LEU A 237 -18.45 6.00 17.98
CA LEU A 237 -17.42 5.01 18.27
C LEU A 237 -16.36 5.61 19.20
N LYS A 238 -15.85 6.80 18.88
CA LYS A 238 -14.89 7.54 19.72
C LYS A 238 -15.34 7.59 21.18
N ALA A 239 -16.62 7.88 21.42
CA ALA A 239 -17.19 8.01 22.78
C ALA A 239 -17.08 6.73 23.64
N LYS A 240 -16.81 5.57 23.01
CA LYS A 240 -16.60 4.28 23.70
C LYS A 240 -15.13 3.84 23.80
N ILE A 241 -14.22 4.63 23.29
CA ILE A 241 -12.78 4.39 23.33
C ILE A 241 -12.18 5.23 24.45
N SER A 242 -11.38 4.62 25.30
CA SER A 242 -10.58 5.36 26.28
C SER A 242 -9.43 6.05 25.57
N PRO A 243 -9.28 7.39 25.70
CA PRO A 243 -8.19 8.10 25.09
C PRO A 243 -6.86 7.87 25.81
N VAL A 244 -5.77 8.10 25.09
CA VAL A 244 -4.45 8.34 25.66
C VAL A 244 -4.33 9.86 25.89
N TYR A 245 -3.88 10.27 27.07
CA TYR A 245 -3.69 11.67 27.43
C TYR A 245 -2.20 12.01 27.43
N GLU A 246 -1.82 13.08 26.76
CA GLU A 246 -0.44 13.59 26.74
C GLU A 246 -0.42 15.10 26.52
N ASP A 247 0.70 15.72 26.85
CA ASP A 247 0.89 17.17 26.64
C ASP A 247 0.98 17.56 25.16
N THR A 248 1.37 16.61 24.31
CA THR A 248 1.51 16.81 22.86
C THR A 248 0.93 15.63 22.10
N PRO A 249 0.47 15.84 20.85
CA PRO A 249 0.08 14.72 19.99
C PRO A 249 1.18 13.68 19.89
N GLN A 250 0.81 12.40 20.05
CA GLN A 250 1.73 11.27 19.90
C GLN A 250 1.60 10.67 18.50
N THR A 251 2.70 10.14 17.98
CA THR A 251 2.70 9.42 16.69
C THR A 251 1.95 8.09 16.81
N PHE A 252 1.61 7.48 15.69
CA PHE A 252 1.01 6.13 15.67
C PHE A 252 1.91 5.12 16.37
N GLU A 253 3.23 5.23 16.17
CA GLU A 253 4.23 4.34 16.78
C GLU A 253 4.27 4.49 18.31
N GLN A 254 4.23 5.73 18.81
CA GLN A 254 4.16 5.98 20.26
C GLN A 254 2.85 5.49 20.88
N LEU A 255 1.77 5.51 20.09
CA LEU A 255 0.49 4.92 20.49
C LEU A 255 0.43 3.41 20.32
N ASN A 256 1.51 2.77 19.85
CA ASN A 256 1.56 1.36 19.50
C ASN A 256 0.41 0.96 18.54
N GLN A 257 0.28 1.73 17.44
CA GLN A 257 -0.68 1.49 16.36
C GLN A 257 0.06 1.53 15.03
N GLY A 258 -0.09 0.48 14.19
CA GLY A 258 0.57 0.39 12.88
C GLY A 258 -0.15 1.18 11.80
N ASP A 259 -1.47 1.00 11.72
CA ASP A 259 -2.30 1.42 10.59
C ASP A 259 -3.59 2.09 11.02
N GLY A 260 -4.40 2.48 10.03
CA GLY A 260 -5.72 3.06 10.24
C GLY A 260 -5.71 4.53 10.53
N TYR A 261 -6.42 4.93 11.60
CA TYR A 261 -6.69 6.32 11.92
C TYR A 261 -6.39 6.61 13.39
N VAL A 262 -6.00 7.86 13.69
CA VAL A 262 -5.97 8.40 15.06
C VAL A 262 -6.78 9.68 15.08
N TRP A 263 -7.68 9.78 16.06
CA TRP A 263 -8.44 10.98 16.32
C TRP A 263 -7.78 11.75 17.46
N TYR A 264 -7.17 12.87 17.16
CA TYR A 264 -6.61 13.82 18.11
C TYR A 264 -7.68 14.84 18.49
N SER A 265 -7.83 15.11 19.78
CA SER A 265 -8.85 16.02 20.32
C SER A 265 -8.24 16.95 21.36
N LYS A 266 -8.56 18.23 21.29
CA LYS A 266 -8.12 19.23 22.26
C LYS A 266 -9.25 20.19 22.61
N LYS A 267 -9.57 20.30 23.91
CA LYS A 267 -10.53 21.29 24.41
C LYS A 267 -9.83 22.59 24.72
N PHE A 268 -10.41 23.70 24.27
CA PHE A 268 -9.94 25.03 24.54
C PHE A 268 -10.86 25.74 25.53
N THR A 269 -10.30 26.25 26.62
CA THR A 269 -11.03 27.07 27.62
C THR A 269 -10.98 28.57 27.35
N GLN A 270 -10.15 28.98 26.37
CA GLN A 270 -10.08 30.34 25.84
C GLN A 270 -10.19 30.27 24.31
N PRO A 271 -10.78 31.30 23.69
CA PRO A 271 -10.86 31.31 22.22
C PRO A 271 -9.48 31.50 21.62
N ILE A 272 -9.24 30.83 20.48
CA ILE A 272 -8.04 31.01 19.68
C ILE A 272 -8.42 31.00 18.19
N SER A 273 -7.81 31.89 17.42
CA SER A 273 -8.02 31.97 15.97
C SER A 273 -6.72 32.25 15.23
N GLY A 274 -6.69 31.91 13.95
CA GLY A 274 -5.57 32.14 13.07
C GLY A 274 -5.18 30.89 12.30
N LYS A 275 -3.97 30.88 11.78
CA LYS A 275 -3.46 29.78 10.97
C LYS A 275 -3.12 28.58 11.85
N LEU A 276 -3.80 27.44 11.64
CA LEU A 276 -3.39 26.14 12.13
C LEU A 276 -2.31 25.58 11.19
N GLU A 277 -1.16 25.22 11.74
CA GLU A 277 -0.06 24.60 10.99
C GLU A 277 0.23 23.19 11.54
N LEU A 278 0.17 22.19 10.66
CA LEU A 278 0.50 20.78 10.91
C LEU A 278 1.65 20.34 9.99
N LYS A 279 2.82 20.98 10.09
CA LYS A 279 3.98 20.71 9.20
C LYS A 279 4.46 19.25 9.25
N GLY A 280 4.21 18.57 10.36
CA GLY A 280 4.48 17.14 10.54
C GLY A 280 3.27 16.26 10.33
N LEU A 281 2.29 16.64 9.53
CA LEU A 281 1.17 15.76 9.19
C LEU A 281 1.66 14.55 8.35
N ARG A 282 1.29 13.37 8.80
CA ARG A 282 1.56 12.06 8.18
C ARG A 282 0.32 11.17 8.26
N ASP A 283 -0.63 11.17 7.27
CA ASP A 283 -0.47 11.74 5.92
C ASP A 283 -1.68 12.61 5.51
N TYR A 284 -2.92 12.24 5.86
CA TYR A 284 -4.15 12.94 5.51
C TYR A 284 -4.94 13.27 6.77
N ALA A 285 -5.47 14.47 6.87
CA ALA A 285 -6.23 14.88 8.03
C ALA A 285 -7.51 15.64 7.66
N ILE A 286 -8.57 15.40 8.44
CA ILE A 286 -9.76 16.24 8.44
C ILE A 286 -9.82 16.97 9.79
N VAL A 287 -9.96 18.29 9.73
CA VAL A 287 -9.99 19.18 10.88
C VAL A 287 -11.42 19.60 11.16
N TYR A 288 -11.83 19.48 12.43
CA TYR A 288 -13.16 19.89 12.91
C TYR A 288 -13.04 20.85 14.09
N VAL A 289 -13.96 21.80 14.18
CA VAL A 289 -14.18 22.63 15.37
C VAL A 289 -15.61 22.44 15.84
N ASN A 290 -15.79 21.99 17.09
CA ASN A 290 -17.10 21.59 17.65
C ASN A 290 -17.88 20.63 16.72
N GLY A 291 -17.16 19.69 16.09
CA GLY A 291 -17.74 18.70 15.17
C GLY A 291 -18.15 19.24 13.80
N LYS A 292 -17.89 20.52 13.49
CA LYS A 292 -18.06 21.07 12.16
C LYS A 292 -16.74 20.99 11.41
N LYS A 293 -16.73 20.36 10.21
CA LYS A 293 -15.56 20.31 9.34
C LYS A 293 -15.13 21.71 8.91
N VAL A 294 -13.84 21.99 9.05
CA VAL A 294 -13.25 23.28 8.66
C VAL A 294 -12.20 23.13 7.57
N ALA A 295 -11.47 22.01 7.51
CA ALA A 295 -10.46 21.81 6.49
C ALA A 295 -10.16 20.32 6.22
N GLU A 296 -9.58 20.07 5.06
CA GLU A 296 -8.85 18.86 4.72
C GLU A 296 -7.38 19.24 4.48
N LEU A 297 -6.45 18.52 5.12
CA LEU A 297 -5.01 18.69 4.97
C LEU A 297 -4.43 17.39 4.40
N ASN A 298 -3.45 17.50 3.52
CA ASN A 298 -3.00 16.35 2.75
C ASN A 298 -1.53 16.47 2.39
N ARG A 299 -0.73 15.50 2.87
CA ARG A 299 0.70 15.40 2.62
C ARG A 299 1.04 15.30 1.13
N TYR A 300 0.27 14.53 0.35
CA TYR A 300 0.47 14.38 -1.09
C TYR A 300 0.47 15.74 -1.81
N TYR A 301 -0.44 16.64 -1.44
CA TYR A 301 -0.52 17.99 -2.00
C TYR A 301 0.28 19.04 -1.21
N LYS A 302 1.07 18.63 -0.23
CA LYS A 302 1.81 19.54 0.68
C LYS A 302 0.95 20.59 1.35
N LYS A 303 -0.32 20.30 1.56
CA LYS A 303 -1.25 21.15 2.26
C LYS A 303 -1.24 20.83 3.75
N TYR A 304 -0.52 21.64 4.50
CA TYR A 304 -0.24 21.41 5.93
C TYR A 304 -0.86 22.47 6.85
N ASP A 305 -1.60 23.41 6.31
CA ASP A 305 -2.19 24.50 7.08
C ASP A 305 -3.59 24.88 6.62
N CYS A 306 -4.33 25.54 7.52
CA CYS A 306 -5.63 26.17 7.25
C CYS A 306 -5.92 27.25 8.28
N ASP A 307 -6.82 28.17 7.93
CA ASP A 307 -7.34 29.12 8.91
C ASP A 307 -8.43 28.46 9.75
N ILE A 308 -8.36 28.68 11.08
CA ILE A 308 -9.35 28.19 12.03
C ILE A 308 -9.80 29.29 13.01
N GLU A 309 -11.01 29.08 13.50
CA GLU A 309 -11.55 29.84 14.62
C GLU A 309 -12.09 28.83 15.65
N VAL A 310 -11.47 28.79 16.83
CA VAL A 310 -11.87 27.93 17.95
C VAL A 310 -12.48 28.83 19.02
N PRO A 311 -13.81 28.82 19.19
CA PRO A 311 -14.50 29.65 20.17
C PRO A 311 -14.15 29.28 21.63
N PHE A 312 -14.58 30.09 22.57
CA PHE A 312 -14.53 29.77 23.99
C PHE A 312 -15.22 28.41 24.27
N ASN A 313 -14.55 27.59 25.09
CA ASN A 313 -15.03 26.29 25.50
C ASN A 313 -15.33 25.30 24.32
N ALA A 314 -14.62 25.48 23.21
CA ALA A 314 -14.75 24.64 22.02
C ALA A 314 -13.71 23.52 21.96
N THR A 315 -13.96 22.50 21.11
CA THR A 315 -13.06 21.40 20.86
C THR A 315 -12.52 21.46 19.43
N LEU A 316 -11.21 21.36 19.29
CA LEU A 316 -10.51 21.09 18.03
C LEU A 316 -10.30 19.57 17.92
N ASP A 317 -10.80 18.98 16.85
CA ASP A 317 -10.61 17.57 16.52
C ASP A 317 -9.86 17.44 15.19
N ILE A 318 -8.87 16.55 15.13
CA ILE A 318 -8.07 16.26 13.94
C ILE A 318 -8.05 14.76 13.74
N VAL A 319 -8.71 14.26 12.70
CA VAL A 319 -8.73 12.83 12.36
C VAL A 319 -7.68 12.57 11.32
N VAL A 320 -6.62 11.83 11.68
CA VAL A 320 -5.47 11.57 10.82
C VAL A 320 -5.47 10.15 10.32
N GLU A 321 -5.28 9.97 9.00
CA GLU A 321 -5.09 8.69 8.32
C GLU A 321 -3.61 8.44 8.01
N ASN A 322 -3.16 7.21 8.24
CA ASN A 322 -1.93 6.66 7.65
C ASN A 322 -2.24 6.14 6.25
N MET A 323 -1.76 6.82 5.20
CA MET A 323 -2.01 6.44 3.80
C MET A 323 -1.05 5.37 3.25
N GLY A 324 -0.16 4.83 4.07
CA GLY A 324 0.86 3.87 3.67
C GLY A 324 2.25 4.30 4.11
N ARG A 325 3.18 3.34 4.22
CA ARG A 325 4.56 3.60 4.63
C ARG A 325 5.48 3.55 3.43
N ILE A 326 6.39 4.53 3.35
CA ILE A 326 7.40 4.58 2.29
C ILE A 326 8.29 3.34 2.41
N ASN A 327 8.40 2.58 1.32
CA ASN A 327 9.09 1.30 1.27
C ASN A 327 10.37 1.31 0.42
N TYR A 328 10.71 2.46 -0.16
CA TYR A 328 11.87 2.59 -1.04
C TYR A 328 12.59 3.93 -0.86
N GLY A 329 13.92 3.92 -0.96
CA GLY A 329 14.73 5.13 -0.98
C GLY A 329 15.13 5.67 0.39
N SER A 330 15.58 6.92 0.43
CA SER A 330 16.17 7.55 1.63
C SER A 330 15.18 7.78 2.77
N GLN A 331 13.89 7.85 2.46
CA GLN A 331 12.84 8.15 3.43
C GLN A 331 12.29 6.92 4.17
N ILE A 332 12.86 5.72 3.93
CA ILE A 332 12.43 4.48 4.61
C ILE A 332 12.45 4.61 6.14
N ASN A 333 13.42 5.33 6.70
CA ASN A 333 13.55 5.52 8.14
C ASN A 333 12.70 6.66 8.71
N GLU A 334 12.09 7.48 7.86
CA GLU A 334 11.29 8.65 8.23
C GLU A 334 9.78 8.38 8.14
N ASN A 335 9.36 7.22 8.65
CA ASN A 335 8.02 6.67 8.44
C ASN A 335 7.06 6.78 9.64
N ASN A 336 7.36 7.60 10.62
CA ASN A 336 6.41 7.86 11.70
C ASN A 336 5.14 8.48 11.15
N LYS A 337 3.99 8.03 11.68
CA LYS A 337 2.65 8.43 11.23
C LYS A 337 1.90 9.24 12.29
N GLY A 338 0.89 9.99 11.87
CA GLY A 338 0.11 10.86 12.73
C GLY A 338 0.58 12.32 12.67
N ILE A 339 0.63 12.98 13.80
CA ILE A 339 1.16 14.35 13.94
C ILE A 339 2.56 14.22 14.56
N ILE A 340 3.61 14.36 13.75
CA ILE A 340 5.01 14.12 14.17
C ILE A 340 5.78 15.40 14.54
N SER A 341 5.15 16.55 14.47
CA SER A 341 5.71 17.84 14.89
C SER A 341 4.70 18.63 15.71
N PRO A 342 5.12 19.69 16.42
CA PRO A 342 4.19 20.50 17.18
C PRO A 342 3.02 21.04 16.37
N VAL A 343 1.82 21.03 16.95
CA VAL A 343 0.65 21.75 16.43
C VAL A 343 0.82 23.22 16.74
N ILE A 344 0.71 24.06 15.74
CA ILE A 344 0.87 25.53 15.89
C ILE A 344 -0.44 26.21 15.48
N ILE A 345 -0.93 27.17 16.30
CA ILE A 345 -2.02 28.04 15.91
C ILE A 345 -1.56 29.49 16.12
N ASN A 346 -1.63 30.28 15.07
CA ASN A 346 -1.22 31.70 15.09
C ASN A 346 0.18 31.89 15.70
N GLY A 347 1.16 31.03 15.33
CA GLY A 347 2.53 31.07 15.84
C GLY A 347 2.73 30.50 17.24
N GLN A 348 1.68 30.07 17.94
CA GLN A 348 1.77 29.50 19.28
C GLN A 348 1.74 27.98 19.22
N THR A 349 2.68 27.31 19.89
CA THR A 349 2.66 25.84 20.05
C THR A 349 1.54 25.48 21.03
N ILE A 350 0.70 24.53 20.62
CA ILE A 350 -0.46 24.07 21.39
C ILE A 350 -0.07 22.80 22.17
N THR A 351 -0.02 22.95 23.49
CA THR A 351 0.34 21.88 24.44
C THR A 351 -0.74 21.65 25.49
N GLY A 352 -0.55 20.64 26.34
CA GLY A 352 -1.42 20.24 27.45
C GLY A 352 -2.69 19.53 27.02
N ASP A 353 -3.08 18.52 27.76
CA ASP A 353 -4.38 17.81 27.69
C ASP A 353 -4.85 17.42 26.28
N TRP A 354 -3.96 16.88 25.44
CA TRP A 354 -4.36 16.22 24.20
C TRP A 354 -4.94 14.84 24.49
N GLU A 355 -6.06 14.54 23.88
CA GLU A 355 -6.71 13.25 23.89
C GLU A 355 -6.50 12.56 22.55
N MET A 356 -5.97 11.33 22.54
CA MET A 356 -5.75 10.56 21.33
C MET A 356 -6.52 9.25 21.35
N TYR A 357 -7.41 9.08 20.38
CA TYR A 357 -8.26 7.90 20.26
C TYR A 357 -7.77 7.02 19.12
N LYS A 358 -7.40 5.79 19.45
CA LYS A 358 -6.88 4.79 18.52
C LYS A 358 -8.02 4.17 17.73
N LEU A 359 -7.93 4.24 16.40
CA LEU A 359 -8.89 3.69 15.46
C LEU A 359 -8.16 2.82 14.41
N PRO A 360 -7.62 1.67 14.80
CA PRO A 360 -6.81 0.84 13.92
C PRO A 360 -7.58 0.31 12.71
N MET A 361 -8.89 0.12 12.79
CA MET A 361 -9.75 -0.32 11.68
C MET A 361 -9.21 -1.54 10.90
N SER A 362 -8.38 -2.36 11.53
CA SER A 362 -7.89 -3.62 10.96
C SER A 362 -8.96 -4.72 10.97
N GLN A 363 -9.94 -4.57 11.83
CA GLN A 363 -11.11 -5.44 11.93
C GLN A 363 -12.38 -4.63 11.75
N GLU A 364 -13.43 -5.27 11.23
CA GLU A 364 -14.76 -4.67 11.07
C GLU A 364 -15.28 -4.18 12.42
N PRO A 365 -15.64 -2.89 12.58
CA PRO A 365 -16.25 -2.41 13.82
C PRO A 365 -17.61 -3.04 14.07
N ASP A 366 -17.85 -3.48 15.32
CA ASP A 366 -19.19 -3.93 15.71
C ASP A 366 -20.13 -2.73 15.87
N LEU A 367 -21.03 -2.57 14.93
CA LEU A 367 -22.02 -1.49 14.92
C LEU A 367 -23.35 -1.86 15.61
N THR A 368 -23.51 -3.07 16.13
CA THR A 368 -24.80 -3.55 16.68
C THR A 368 -25.31 -2.70 17.84
N ALA A 369 -24.41 -2.24 18.70
CA ALA A 369 -24.71 -1.44 19.88
C ALA A 369 -24.96 0.06 19.60
N TYR A 370 -24.89 0.51 18.34
CA TYR A 370 -25.07 1.91 17.98
C TYR A 370 -26.43 2.14 17.32
N LYS A 371 -27.01 3.31 17.56
CA LYS A 371 -28.24 3.73 16.89
C LYS A 371 -27.94 4.17 15.45
N ASN A 372 -28.92 4.03 14.56
CA ASN A 372 -28.84 4.61 13.23
C ASN A 372 -28.91 6.12 13.31
N SER A 373 -27.86 6.83 12.86
CA SER A 373 -27.83 8.29 12.88
C SER A 373 -28.73 8.93 11.82
N GLY A 374 -28.87 8.27 10.67
CA GLY A 374 -29.60 8.79 9.49
C GLY A 374 -29.00 10.07 8.92
N LYS A 375 -27.79 10.45 9.35
CA LYS A 375 -27.08 11.69 8.98
C LYS A 375 -25.64 11.40 8.60
N VAL A 376 -25.06 12.28 7.81
CA VAL A 376 -23.66 12.26 7.39
C VAL A 376 -23.12 13.68 7.56
N ASN A 377 -22.50 13.96 8.70
CA ASN A 377 -21.90 15.27 8.99
C ASN A 377 -20.42 15.19 9.35
N ARG A 378 -19.89 13.96 9.48
CA ARG A 378 -18.54 13.63 9.99
C ARG A 378 -18.12 12.31 9.36
N PRO A 379 -16.89 11.82 9.61
CA PRO A 379 -16.57 10.44 9.20
C PRO A 379 -17.66 9.48 9.68
N THR A 380 -18.22 8.73 8.74
CA THR A 380 -19.41 7.90 8.97
C THR A 380 -19.16 6.46 8.57
N LEU A 381 -19.66 5.53 9.39
CA LEU A 381 -19.72 4.13 9.03
C LEU A 381 -21.11 3.80 8.49
N TYR A 382 -21.14 3.19 7.32
CA TYR A 382 -22.34 2.66 6.68
C TYR A 382 -22.39 1.16 6.87
N GLN A 383 -23.57 0.60 7.12
CA GLN A 383 -23.76 -0.84 7.19
C GLN A 383 -24.92 -1.26 6.28
N GLY A 384 -24.68 -2.36 5.57
CA GLY A 384 -25.67 -2.99 4.71
C GLY A 384 -25.57 -4.50 4.68
N THR A 385 -26.57 -5.14 4.09
CA THR A 385 -26.56 -6.57 3.84
C THR A 385 -27.09 -6.87 2.46
N PHE A 386 -26.60 -7.94 1.84
CA PHE A 386 -27.08 -8.43 0.56
C PHE A 386 -27.11 -9.96 0.55
N THR A 387 -27.93 -10.52 -0.35
CA THR A 387 -28.12 -11.97 -0.45
C THR A 387 -27.70 -12.47 -1.80
N LEU A 388 -26.91 -13.54 -1.84
CA LEU A 388 -26.41 -14.15 -3.07
C LEU A 388 -26.96 -15.56 -3.24
N SER A 389 -27.39 -15.91 -4.46
CA SER A 389 -27.71 -17.28 -4.87
C SER A 389 -26.49 -18.08 -5.29
N LYS A 390 -25.47 -17.38 -5.80
CA LYS A 390 -24.16 -17.93 -6.20
C LYS A 390 -23.04 -16.96 -5.81
N THR A 391 -21.84 -17.48 -5.58
CA THR A 391 -20.63 -16.69 -5.35
C THR A 391 -19.81 -16.58 -6.63
N GLY A 392 -18.99 -15.56 -6.71
CA GLY A 392 -18.06 -15.27 -7.80
C GLY A 392 -17.35 -13.96 -7.51
N ASP A 393 -16.28 -13.69 -8.24
CA ASP A 393 -15.54 -12.44 -8.12
C ASP A 393 -16.39 -11.26 -8.59
N THR A 394 -16.15 -10.09 -8.02
CA THR A 394 -16.85 -8.87 -8.41
C THR A 394 -16.02 -7.64 -8.06
N PHE A 395 -16.44 -6.45 -8.53
CA PHE A 395 -15.78 -5.18 -8.27
C PHE A 395 -16.78 -4.19 -7.69
N LEU A 396 -16.60 -3.77 -6.44
CA LEU A 396 -17.46 -2.76 -5.81
C LEU A 396 -17.22 -1.41 -6.48
N ASP A 397 -18.29 -0.75 -6.94
CA ASP A 397 -18.23 0.53 -7.63
C ASP A 397 -18.17 1.68 -6.60
N MET A 398 -16.99 2.28 -6.45
CA MET A 398 -16.74 3.33 -5.45
C MET A 398 -16.81 4.75 -6.02
N ARG A 399 -17.28 4.93 -7.27
CA ARG A 399 -17.27 6.24 -7.96
C ARG A 399 -18.09 7.34 -7.29
N ASP A 400 -19.07 6.99 -6.47
CA ASP A 400 -19.90 7.93 -5.72
C ASP A 400 -19.43 8.15 -4.26
N TRP A 401 -18.29 7.56 -3.89
CA TRP A 401 -17.69 7.62 -2.57
C TRP A 401 -16.49 8.54 -2.55
N GLY A 402 -16.17 9.11 -1.38
CA GLY A 402 -15.10 10.08 -1.22
C GLY A 402 -13.76 9.43 -0.92
N LYS A 403 -13.56 8.99 0.32
CA LYS A 403 -12.32 8.38 0.78
C LYS A 403 -12.58 7.51 2.02
N GLY A 404 -12.00 6.32 2.07
CA GLY A 404 -12.16 5.44 3.21
C GLY A 404 -11.76 4.00 2.98
N ILE A 405 -12.42 3.08 3.65
CA ILE A 405 -12.17 1.62 3.59
C ILE A 405 -13.49 0.84 3.55
N VAL A 406 -13.44 -0.38 3.03
CA VAL A 406 -14.60 -1.27 2.95
C VAL A 406 -14.30 -2.59 3.64
N PHE A 407 -15.27 -3.09 4.42
CA PHE A 407 -15.28 -4.44 4.97
C PHE A 407 -16.38 -5.27 4.35
N VAL A 408 -16.10 -6.51 4.02
CA VAL A 408 -17.09 -7.49 3.59
C VAL A 408 -16.92 -8.75 4.43
N ASN A 409 -17.98 -9.18 5.10
CA ASN A 409 -17.97 -10.35 5.98
C ASN A 409 -16.85 -10.33 7.03
N GLY A 410 -16.51 -9.16 7.55
CA GLY A 410 -15.45 -8.95 8.54
C GLY A 410 -14.06 -8.72 7.98
N ILE A 411 -13.86 -8.87 6.67
CA ILE A 411 -12.57 -8.72 6.02
C ILE A 411 -12.43 -7.31 5.44
N ASN A 412 -11.36 -6.59 5.81
CA ASN A 412 -11.03 -5.30 5.20
C ASN A 412 -10.50 -5.55 3.78
N ILE A 413 -11.26 -5.11 2.76
CA ILE A 413 -10.91 -5.31 1.35
C ILE A 413 -10.07 -4.16 0.76
N GLY A 414 -9.81 -3.14 1.53
CA GLY A 414 -8.87 -2.08 1.16
C GLY A 414 -9.43 -0.67 1.21
N ARG A 415 -8.57 0.26 0.83
CA ARG A 415 -8.84 1.69 0.75
C ARG A 415 -9.47 2.06 -0.60
N TYR A 416 -10.30 3.09 -0.58
CA TYR A 416 -10.75 3.79 -1.79
C TYR A 416 -10.55 5.29 -1.63
N TRP A 417 -10.33 5.96 -2.75
CA TRP A 417 -10.24 7.42 -2.80
C TRP A 417 -10.75 7.93 -4.16
N SER A 418 -11.66 8.90 -4.12
CA SER A 418 -12.35 9.44 -5.31
C SER A 418 -11.43 10.02 -6.38
N VAL A 419 -10.20 10.42 -6.02
CA VAL A 419 -9.22 10.93 -6.98
C VAL A 419 -8.82 9.89 -8.03
N GLY A 420 -8.94 8.60 -7.71
CA GLY A 420 -8.55 7.52 -8.59
C GLY A 420 -7.02 7.38 -8.74
N PRO A 421 -6.58 6.71 -9.82
CA PRO A 421 -7.33 6.21 -10.98
C PRO A 421 -8.18 4.96 -10.72
N GLN A 422 -7.96 4.25 -9.60
CA GLN A 422 -8.79 3.12 -9.18
C GLN A 422 -10.14 3.62 -8.67
N GLN A 423 -11.24 3.19 -9.32
CA GLN A 423 -12.60 3.54 -8.93
C GLN A 423 -13.44 2.34 -8.48
N THR A 424 -12.86 1.14 -8.47
CA THR A 424 -13.51 -0.08 -8.02
C THR A 424 -12.61 -0.86 -7.05
N LEU A 425 -13.22 -1.57 -6.10
CA LEU A 425 -12.49 -2.49 -5.22
C LEU A 425 -12.78 -3.94 -5.61
N TYR A 426 -11.73 -4.71 -5.85
CA TYR A 426 -11.82 -6.14 -6.12
C TYR A 426 -12.34 -6.88 -4.89
N LEU A 427 -13.36 -7.71 -5.07
CA LEU A 427 -13.94 -8.55 -4.03
C LEU A 427 -13.92 -10.02 -4.49
N PRO A 428 -12.98 -10.82 -3.95
CA PRO A 428 -12.86 -12.23 -4.29
C PRO A 428 -14.10 -13.05 -3.92
N GLY A 429 -14.55 -13.89 -4.82
CA GLY A 429 -15.71 -14.75 -4.61
C GLY A 429 -15.57 -15.74 -3.45
N CYS A 430 -14.34 -16.09 -3.06
CA CYS A 430 -14.06 -16.97 -1.92
C CYS A 430 -14.39 -16.31 -0.56
N TRP A 431 -14.51 -14.99 -0.49
CA TRP A 431 -14.93 -14.26 0.72
C TRP A 431 -16.44 -14.02 0.78
N LEU A 432 -17.15 -14.37 -0.29
CA LEU A 432 -18.60 -14.29 -0.37
C LEU A 432 -19.27 -15.62 0.01
N LYS A 433 -20.50 -15.52 0.48
CA LYS A 433 -21.31 -16.69 0.91
C LYS A 433 -22.60 -16.75 0.09
N LYS A 434 -23.05 -17.96 -0.27
CA LYS A 434 -24.46 -18.15 -0.65
C LYS A 434 -25.31 -17.76 0.55
N GLY A 435 -26.39 -17.01 0.30
CA GLY A 435 -27.21 -16.42 1.34
C GLY A 435 -26.71 -15.03 1.75
N LYS A 436 -26.88 -14.68 3.01
CA LYS A 436 -26.64 -13.34 3.57
C LYS A 436 -25.15 -13.02 3.68
N ASN A 437 -24.77 -11.85 3.16
CA ASN A 437 -23.45 -11.22 3.32
C ASN A 437 -23.61 -9.86 4.01
N ASN A 438 -22.60 -9.44 4.76
CA ASN A 438 -22.51 -8.15 5.43
C ASN A 438 -21.50 -7.24 4.74
N ILE A 439 -21.76 -5.94 4.75
CA ILE A 439 -20.81 -4.91 4.30
C ILE A 439 -20.81 -3.75 5.29
N VAL A 440 -19.62 -3.26 5.61
CA VAL A 440 -19.41 -2.01 6.34
C VAL A 440 -18.47 -1.12 5.55
N ILE A 441 -18.86 0.14 5.34
CA ILE A 441 -18.05 1.14 4.63
C ILE A 441 -17.75 2.27 5.60
N PHE A 442 -16.49 2.56 5.80
CA PHE A 442 -16.06 3.77 6.48
C PHE A 442 -15.81 4.86 5.43
N GLU A 443 -16.61 5.93 5.49
CA GLU A 443 -16.49 7.10 4.62
C GLU A 443 -16.06 8.31 5.45
N GLN A 444 -14.90 8.87 5.13
CA GLN A 444 -14.36 9.99 5.89
C GLN A 444 -14.56 11.37 5.25
N LYS A 445 -14.87 11.42 3.96
CA LYS A 445 -14.82 12.66 3.18
C LYS A 445 -16.18 13.14 2.67
N ASN A 446 -17.00 12.24 2.14
CA ASN A 446 -18.26 12.60 1.50
C ASN A 446 -19.32 12.94 2.56
N GLU A 447 -19.96 14.09 2.40
CA GLU A 447 -21.04 14.58 3.26
C GLU A 447 -22.45 14.24 2.74
N THR A 448 -22.54 13.62 1.56
CA THR A 448 -23.81 13.18 0.96
C THR A 448 -24.15 11.78 1.44
N LEU A 449 -25.36 11.61 1.98
CA LEU A 449 -25.86 10.31 2.44
C LEU A 449 -26.00 9.33 1.27
N GLN A 450 -25.20 8.26 1.29
CA GLN A 450 -25.33 7.14 0.37
C GLN A 450 -26.35 6.12 0.92
N LYS A 451 -27.27 5.66 0.07
CA LYS A 451 -28.31 4.69 0.43
C LYS A 451 -28.04 3.29 -0.11
N GLU A 452 -27.14 3.20 -1.06
CA GLU A 452 -26.83 1.95 -1.74
C GLU A 452 -25.43 1.95 -2.32
N LEU A 453 -24.91 0.76 -2.53
CA LEU A 453 -23.72 0.45 -3.29
C LEU A 453 -24.10 -0.59 -4.35
N LYS A 454 -23.33 -0.69 -5.42
CA LYS A 454 -23.42 -1.75 -6.44
C LYS A 454 -22.05 -2.34 -6.72
N SER A 455 -22.04 -3.48 -7.38
CA SER A 455 -20.82 -4.03 -7.98
C SER A 455 -20.98 -4.27 -9.47
N ILE A 456 -19.86 -4.32 -10.18
CA ILE A 456 -19.81 -4.48 -11.63
C ILE A 456 -18.85 -5.63 -11.99
N ALA A 457 -18.95 -6.10 -13.24
CA ALA A 457 -18.20 -7.28 -13.72
C ALA A 457 -16.75 -7.00 -14.12
N THR A 458 -16.35 -5.73 -14.26
CA THR A 458 -15.02 -5.31 -14.73
C THR A 458 -14.44 -4.25 -13.84
N PRO A 459 -13.12 -4.24 -13.60
CA PRO A 459 -12.48 -3.18 -12.83
C PRO A 459 -12.46 -1.84 -13.59
N ILE A 460 -12.36 -0.76 -12.83
CA ILE A 460 -12.08 0.59 -13.34
C ILE A 460 -10.79 1.04 -12.64
N LEU A 461 -9.67 1.05 -13.36
CA LEU A 461 -8.34 1.35 -12.85
C LEU A 461 -7.67 2.58 -13.51
N GLU A 462 -8.31 3.19 -14.50
CA GLU A 462 -7.75 4.27 -15.31
C GLU A 462 -8.59 5.57 -15.27
N ASP A 463 -9.50 5.70 -14.30
CA ASP A 463 -10.40 6.87 -14.19
C ASP A 463 -9.87 7.85 -13.14
N LEU A 464 -8.86 8.64 -13.55
CA LEU A 464 -8.26 9.69 -12.73
C LEU A 464 -9.20 10.90 -12.62
N ARG A 465 -9.49 11.33 -11.40
CA ARG A 465 -10.41 12.42 -11.08
C ARG A 465 -9.75 13.41 -10.13
N PRO A 466 -9.01 14.41 -10.62
CA PRO A 466 -8.34 15.36 -9.74
C PRO A 466 -9.33 16.05 -8.80
N GLU A 467 -8.89 16.32 -7.58
CA GLU A 467 -9.74 17.02 -6.59
C GLU A 467 -10.06 18.44 -7.09
N LYS A 468 -11.32 18.83 -6.98
CA LYS A 468 -11.76 20.19 -7.34
C LYS A 468 -11.17 21.18 -6.34
N GLY A 469 -10.44 22.18 -6.82
CA GLY A 469 -9.95 23.30 -5.99
C GLY A 469 -8.55 23.13 -5.40
N GLN A 470 -7.74 22.28 -5.99
CA GLN A 470 -6.31 22.15 -5.68
C GLN A 470 -5.45 22.59 -6.85
#